data_124659084e6a105611e2765e696932cc
#
_entry.id   124659084e6a105611e2765e696932cc
#
_cell.length_a   1.000
_cell.length_b   1.000
_cell.length_c   1.000
_cell.angle_alpha   90.00
_cell.angle_beta   90.00
_cell.angle_gamma   90.00
#
_symmetry.space_group_name_H-M   'P 1'
#
loop_
_entity.id
_entity.type
_entity.pdbx_description
1 polymer ?
#
loop_
_entity_poly.entity_id
_entity_poly.type
_entity_poly.pdbx_seq_one_letter_code
_entity_poly.pdbx_strand_id
1 'polypeptide(L)'
;LQVRATLSTTNKYISPYIDDENIIFHFDKNVINNSFETSVSGTITYGSSNNIVVGSGTSFTTQVFPGEYAYFGDEYRRIASVANNTYLTVTNNFTTSNVANQTMTIRNEENPTGPYSSESRYITKVVTLNDGFEASDLVTYLKINRPPGTSVKVYCKLLNENDTDAFDDKFYTPMNLVGTETFTLNQNEYKEEKFVVPSTVKTGGSELLAGTVAISNTSTTVTGTSTRFIEDLKIGDTIAVGTARTERVVATIANNTSLTVESAFSTVASGQDVFRVLNNTVAYTTPDGRTFQGYKYFAIKIVFLSSNPSYAPKVKDLRGIALA
;
A
#
# COMPACT_ATOMS: atom_id res chain seq x y z
N LEU A 1 28.79 2.78 -16.32
CA LEU A 1 28.64 3.75 -15.24
C LEU A 1 30.03 4.22 -14.80
N GLN A 2 30.17 5.55 -14.62
CA GLN A 2 31.40 6.13 -14.08
C GLN A 2 31.03 6.93 -12.83
N VAL A 3 31.61 6.55 -11.70
CA VAL A 3 31.43 7.25 -10.43
C VAL A 3 32.68 8.09 -10.15
N ARG A 4 32.49 9.36 -9.81
CA ARG A 4 33.56 10.28 -9.44
C ARG A 4 33.33 10.78 -8.03
N ALA A 5 34.29 10.55 -7.15
CA ALA A 5 34.37 11.20 -5.84
C ALA A 5 35.34 12.37 -5.88
N THR A 6 34.94 13.52 -5.34
CA THR A 6 35.81 14.68 -5.16
C THR A 6 36.08 14.85 -3.67
N LEU A 7 37.33 14.73 -3.28
CA LEU A 7 37.78 14.93 -1.90
C LEU A 7 38.30 16.35 -1.76
N SER A 8 37.84 17.08 -0.75
CA SER A 8 38.31 18.42 -0.44
C SER A 8 38.54 18.63 1.04
N THR A 9 39.46 19.48 1.40
CA THR A 9 39.72 19.88 2.79
C THR A 9 40.09 21.35 2.84
N THR A 10 39.65 22.03 3.86
CA THR A 10 40.09 23.39 4.22
C THR A 10 41.27 23.39 5.15
N ASN A 11 41.65 22.22 5.66
CA ASN A 11 42.79 22.05 6.59
C ASN A 11 43.96 21.33 5.90
N LYS A 12 45.05 22.03 5.67
CA LYS A 12 46.24 21.48 5.02
C LYS A 12 46.90 20.29 5.72
N TYR A 13 46.56 20.04 6.97
CA TYR A 13 47.09 18.94 7.78
C TYR A 13 46.17 17.72 7.83
N ILE A 14 45.00 17.78 7.22
CA ILE A 14 44.04 16.69 7.20
C ILE A 14 43.64 16.39 5.75
N SER A 15 43.91 15.19 5.30
CA SER A 15 43.50 14.67 4.01
C SER A 15 42.28 13.75 4.22
N PRO A 16 41.13 14.03 3.60
CA PRO A 16 40.10 13.02 3.54
C PRO A 16 40.53 11.85 2.69
N TYR A 17 40.13 10.65 3.06
CA TYR A 17 40.40 9.44 2.28
C TYR A 17 39.11 8.63 2.11
N ILE A 18 39.07 7.83 1.07
CA ILE A 18 38.02 6.85 0.84
C ILE A 18 38.68 5.48 0.94
N ASP A 19 38.12 4.62 1.79
CA ASP A 19 38.49 3.23 1.84
C ASP A 19 37.75 2.50 0.70
N ASP A 20 38.49 2.14 -0.32
CA ASP A 20 37.95 1.50 -1.54
C ASP A 20 37.68 0.01 -1.36
N GLU A 21 38.20 -0.63 -0.33
CA GLU A 21 37.92 -2.02 0.00
C GLU A 21 36.44 -2.24 0.41
N ASN A 22 35.79 -1.19 0.90
CA ASN A 22 34.38 -1.20 1.32
C ASN A 22 33.43 -0.51 0.33
N ILE A 23 33.91 -0.10 -0.84
CA ILE A 23 33.05 0.47 -1.87
C ILE A 23 32.40 -0.67 -2.65
N ILE A 24 31.11 -0.91 -2.39
CA ILE A 24 30.32 -1.91 -3.11
C ILE A 24 29.35 -1.20 -4.03
N PHE A 25 29.46 -1.46 -5.33
CA PHE A 25 28.48 -1.00 -6.32
C PHE A 25 27.53 -2.16 -6.64
N HIS A 26 26.27 -2.04 -6.21
CA HIS A 26 25.22 -2.90 -6.66
C HIS A 26 24.57 -2.32 -7.92
N PHE A 27 24.77 -2.99 -9.04
CA PHE A 27 24.06 -2.70 -10.27
C PHE A 27 22.89 -3.67 -10.37
N ASP A 28 21.75 -3.22 -9.91
CA ASP A 28 20.53 -3.95 -10.13
C ASP A 28 19.65 -3.20 -11.12
N LYS A 29 18.92 -3.94 -11.96
CA LYS A 29 17.77 -3.37 -12.63
C LYS A 29 16.88 -2.85 -11.50
N ASN A 30 16.24 -1.71 -11.71
CA ASN A 30 15.38 -1.06 -10.68
C ASN A 30 14.13 -1.90 -10.31
N VAL A 31 14.17 -3.19 -10.57
CA VAL A 31 13.14 -4.19 -10.29
C VAL A 31 13.01 -4.54 -8.82
N ILE A 32 14.07 -4.36 -8.01
CA ILE A 32 13.99 -4.59 -6.56
C ILE A 32 12.89 -3.72 -5.92
N ASN A 33 12.69 -2.51 -6.42
CA ASN A 33 11.67 -1.59 -5.94
C ASN A 33 10.49 -1.44 -6.92
N ASN A 34 10.00 -2.53 -7.47
CA ASN A 34 8.87 -2.51 -8.39
C ASN A 34 7.59 -2.12 -7.64
N SER A 35 6.99 -0.98 -8.00
CA SER A 35 5.80 -0.45 -7.32
C SER A 35 4.53 -0.75 -8.10
N PHE A 36 3.44 -0.90 -7.36
CA PHE A 36 2.11 -1.15 -7.90
C PHE A 36 1.62 0.05 -8.73
N GLU A 37 0.96 -0.23 -9.84
CA GLU A 37 0.31 0.77 -10.70
C GLU A 37 -1.18 0.89 -10.38
N THR A 38 -1.69 2.12 -10.36
CA THR A 38 -3.12 2.41 -10.16
C THR A 38 -3.66 3.17 -11.37
N SER A 39 -4.74 2.67 -11.96
CA SER A 39 -5.43 3.38 -13.03
C SER A 39 -6.14 4.62 -12.49
N VAL A 40 -5.98 5.73 -13.16
CA VAL A 40 -6.73 6.97 -12.91
C VAL A 40 -8.08 6.88 -13.64
N SER A 41 -9.14 7.34 -12.98
CA SER A 41 -10.49 7.35 -13.58
C SER A 41 -10.57 8.29 -14.78
N GLY A 42 -11.42 7.97 -15.74
CA GLY A 42 -11.64 8.77 -16.94
C GLY A 42 -10.56 8.57 -18.02
N THR A 43 -10.49 9.51 -18.93
CA THR A 43 -9.53 9.53 -20.03
C THR A 43 -8.79 10.85 -20.10
N ILE A 44 -7.63 10.85 -20.74
CA ILE A 44 -6.77 12.03 -20.87
C ILE A 44 -6.48 12.37 -22.32
N THR A 45 -6.15 13.63 -22.54
CA THR A 45 -5.66 14.18 -23.81
C THR A 45 -4.40 15.00 -23.53
N TYR A 46 -3.39 14.84 -24.38
CA TYR A 46 -2.16 15.63 -24.34
C TYR A 46 -1.56 15.75 -25.76
N GLY A 47 -0.66 16.67 -25.95
CA GLY A 47 -0.02 16.92 -27.25
C GLY A 47 1.48 17.08 -27.17
N SER A 48 2.16 16.85 -28.30
CA SER A 48 3.60 17.04 -28.42
C SER A 48 4.01 18.48 -28.13
N SER A 49 5.23 18.65 -27.62
CA SER A 49 5.79 19.95 -27.26
C SER A 49 4.99 20.71 -26.19
N ASN A 50 4.11 20.02 -25.48
CA ASN A 50 3.31 20.53 -24.37
C ASN A 50 3.46 19.63 -23.15
N ASN A 51 3.39 20.22 -21.98
CA ASN A 51 3.42 19.51 -20.69
C ASN A 51 2.06 19.50 -19.96
N ILE A 52 1.00 19.90 -20.65
CA ILE A 52 -0.36 19.94 -20.09
C ILE A 52 -1.10 18.65 -20.43
N VAL A 53 -1.80 18.11 -19.44
CA VAL A 53 -2.72 16.98 -19.58
C VAL A 53 -4.12 17.46 -19.25
N VAL A 54 -5.05 17.21 -20.16
CA VAL A 54 -6.48 17.51 -19.99
C VAL A 54 -7.23 16.21 -19.77
N GLY A 55 -7.98 16.14 -18.69
CA GLY A 55 -8.79 14.97 -18.31
C GLY A 55 -10.26 15.12 -18.66
N SER A 56 -10.92 14.02 -18.96
CA SER A 56 -12.35 13.89 -19.12
C SER A 56 -12.87 12.78 -18.21
N GLY A 57 -13.78 13.11 -17.28
CA GLY A 57 -14.25 12.17 -16.26
C GLY A 57 -13.18 11.78 -15.23
N THR A 58 -12.13 12.56 -15.11
CA THR A 58 -11.01 12.33 -14.19
C THR A 58 -11.24 12.96 -12.81
N SER A 59 -10.52 12.47 -11.81
CA SER A 59 -10.53 12.97 -10.42
C SER A 59 -9.10 13.26 -9.95
N PHE A 60 -8.36 14.06 -10.70
CA PHE A 60 -6.93 14.28 -10.46
C PHE A 60 -6.61 14.74 -9.04
N THR A 61 -7.43 15.63 -8.45
CA THR A 61 -7.15 16.17 -7.10
C THR A 61 -7.17 15.12 -5.99
N THR A 62 -7.79 13.97 -6.21
CA THR A 62 -7.90 12.88 -5.23
C THR A 62 -7.08 11.65 -5.61
N GLN A 63 -6.69 11.52 -6.89
CA GLN A 63 -6.03 10.32 -7.40
C GLN A 63 -4.57 10.54 -7.81
N VAL A 64 -4.16 11.80 -7.99
CA VAL A 64 -2.85 12.16 -8.56
C VAL A 64 -2.18 13.20 -7.68
N PHE A 65 -0.90 12.98 -7.35
CA PHE A 65 -0.14 13.92 -6.53
C PHE A 65 1.09 14.42 -7.29
N PRO A 66 1.44 15.73 -7.16
CA PRO A 66 2.66 16.26 -7.74
C PRO A 66 3.89 15.44 -7.31
N GLY A 67 4.79 15.12 -8.26
CA GLY A 67 6.00 14.32 -8.07
C GLY A 67 5.86 12.83 -8.30
N GLU A 68 4.65 12.30 -8.33
CA GLU A 68 4.40 10.94 -8.77
C GLU A 68 4.80 10.78 -10.24
N TYR A 69 5.11 9.55 -10.61
CA TYR A 69 5.32 9.18 -11.99
C TYR A 69 4.05 8.53 -12.56
N ALA A 70 3.73 8.90 -13.77
CA ALA A 70 2.58 8.36 -14.48
C ALA A 70 2.94 7.90 -15.89
N TYR A 71 2.23 6.85 -16.34
CA TYR A 71 2.24 6.42 -17.72
C TYR A 71 1.08 7.08 -18.47
N PHE A 72 1.44 7.66 -19.61
CA PHE A 72 0.54 8.32 -20.55
C PHE A 72 0.61 7.55 -21.88
N GLY A 73 -0.02 6.38 -21.93
CA GLY A 73 0.20 5.45 -23.04
C GLY A 73 1.64 4.93 -23.03
N ASP A 74 2.40 5.27 -24.06
CA ASP A 74 3.80 4.82 -24.19
C ASP A 74 4.82 5.79 -23.54
N GLU A 75 4.37 6.91 -22.98
CA GLU A 75 5.25 7.89 -22.36
C GLU A 75 5.13 7.91 -20.84
N TYR A 76 6.28 7.94 -20.20
CA TYR A 76 6.42 8.00 -18.75
C TYR A 76 6.89 9.40 -18.33
N ARG A 77 6.11 10.07 -17.48
CA ARG A 77 6.38 11.45 -17.04
C ARG A 77 6.12 11.62 -15.55
N ARG A 78 6.87 12.53 -14.95
CA ARG A 78 6.64 12.96 -13.58
C ARG A 78 5.59 14.07 -13.53
N ILE A 79 4.64 13.96 -12.61
CA ILE A 79 3.63 15.00 -12.37
C ILE A 79 4.30 16.22 -11.75
N ALA A 80 4.13 17.38 -12.36
CA ALA A 80 4.67 18.65 -11.85
C ALA A 80 3.65 19.35 -10.95
N SER A 81 2.39 19.43 -11.38
CA SER A 81 1.31 20.03 -10.58
C SER A 81 -0.04 19.47 -10.96
N VAL A 82 -0.99 19.53 -10.04
CA VAL A 82 -2.41 19.23 -10.25
C VAL A 82 -3.19 20.51 -9.99
N ALA A 83 -3.80 21.08 -11.03
CA ALA A 83 -4.55 22.33 -10.92
C ALA A 83 -6.00 22.10 -10.47
N ASN A 84 -6.65 21.05 -10.99
CA ASN A 84 -8.01 20.65 -10.63
C ASN A 84 -8.26 19.19 -11.11
N ASN A 85 -9.50 18.72 -11.03
CA ASN A 85 -9.86 17.35 -11.42
C ASN A 85 -9.63 17.01 -12.90
N THR A 86 -9.47 18.02 -13.77
CA THR A 86 -9.35 17.82 -15.22
C THR A 86 -8.09 18.44 -15.81
N TYR A 87 -7.23 19.07 -14.99
CA TYR A 87 -6.00 19.71 -15.46
C TYR A 87 -4.82 19.36 -14.55
N LEU A 88 -3.77 18.84 -15.13
CA LEU A 88 -2.47 18.68 -14.50
C LEU A 88 -1.35 19.02 -15.47
N THR A 89 -0.14 19.23 -14.93
CA THR A 89 1.07 19.43 -15.72
C THR A 89 2.12 18.38 -15.35
N VAL A 90 2.96 18.04 -16.33
CA VAL A 90 4.11 17.15 -16.14
C VAL A 90 5.42 17.94 -16.24
N THR A 91 6.52 17.39 -15.75
CA THR A 91 7.82 18.09 -15.67
C THR A 91 8.46 18.35 -17.03
N ASN A 92 8.22 17.50 -18.02
CA ASN A 92 8.79 17.59 -19.35
C ASN A 92 7.69 17.47 -20.42
N ASN A 93 7.86 18.14 -21.53
CA ASN A 93 6.93 18.07 -22.65
C ASN A 93 6.80 16.62 -23.18
N PHE A 94 5.62 16.31 -23.69
CA PHE A 94 5.39 15.07 -24.42
C PHE A 94 6.09 15.10 -25.78
N THR A 95 6.46 13.93 -26.26
CA THR A 95 7.08 13.73 -27.58
C THR A 95 6.07 13.21 -28.61
N THR A 96 5.07 12.48 -28.15
CA THR A 96 4.01 11.93 -29.00
C THR A 96 3.00 13.00 -29.38
N SER A 97 2.64 13.06 -30.64
CA SER A 97 1.68 14.06 -31.16
C SER A 97 0.24 13.67 -30.83
N ASN A 98 -0.50 14.63 -30.31
CA ASN A 98 -1.97 14.66 -30.12
C ASN A 98 -2.63 13.31 -29.78
N VAL A 99 -2.47 12.90 -28.54
CA VAL A 99 -3.12 11.71 -27.99
C VAL A 99 -4.44 12.14 -27.36
N ALA A 100 -5.52 11.45 -27.70
CA ALA A 100 -6.86 11.68 -27.14
C ALA A 100 -7.47 10.38 -26.62
N ASN A 101 -8.30 10.48 -25.59
CA ASN A 101 -9.03 9.37 -24.97
C ASN A 101 -8.13 8.23 -24.45
N GLN A 102 -6.92 8.58 -24.03
CA GLN A 102 -5.97 7.63 -23.44
C GLN A 102 -6.26 7.42 -21.96
N THR A 103 -6.05 6.19 -21.47
CA THR A 103 -6.03 5.92 -20.04
C THR A 103 -4.67 6.34 -19.42
N MET A 104 -4.69 6.73 -18.16
CA MET A 104 -3.51 7.08 -17.40
C MET A 104 -3.37 6.15 -16.20
N THR A 105 -2.16 5.67 -15.97
CA THR A 105 -1.83 4.91 -14.75
C THR A 105 -0.77 5.65 -13.95
N ILE A 106 -0.96 5.69 -12.63
CA ILE A 106 0.04 6.21 -11.69
C ILE A 106 0.86 5.03 -11.21
N ARG A 107 2.15 5.16 -11.26
CA ARG A 107 3.05 4.31 -10.52
C ARG A 107 3.06 4.79 -9.08
N ASN A 108 2.56 3.97 -8.17
CA ASN A 108 2.59 4.25 -6.75
C ASN A 108 4.04 4.18 -6.23
N GLU A 109 4.81 5.17 -6.55
CA GLU A 109 6.04 5.43 -5.85
C GLU A 109 5.66 6.08 -4.52
N GLU A 110 6.27 5.64 -3.51
CA GLU A 110 6.27 5.96 -2.09
C GLU A 110 5.91 7.41 -1.71
N ASN A 111 4.96 8.00 -2.41
CA ASN A 111 4.44 9.35 -2.24
C ASN A 111 5.55 10.42 -2.07
N PRO A 112 6.37 10.68 -3.12
CA PRO A 112 7.51 11.59 -3.02
C PRO A 112 7.11 13.06 -2.83
N THR A 113 5.82 13.40 -2.83
CA THR A 113 5.34 14.78 -2.79
C THR A 113 4.04 15.01 -2.03
N GLY A 114 3.60 14.04 -1.25
CA GLY A 114 2.67 14.33 -0.18
C GLY A 114 3.29 15.32 0.80
N PRO A 115 2.66 15.61 1.93
CA PRO A 115 3.29 16.39 2.98
C PRO A 115 4.60 15.76 3.48
N TYR A 116 4.92 14.56 3.01
CA TYR A 116 6.08 13.78 3.39
C TYR A 116 6.82 13.32 2.14
N SER A 117 8.14 13.55 2.08
CA SER A 117 9.03 13.00 1.06
C SER A 117 9.59 11.65 1.51
N SER A 118 9.79 10.74 0.57
CA SER A 118 10.52 9.50 0.85
C SER A 118 12.01 9.78 0.93
N GLU A 119 12.54 9.84 2.15
CA GLU A 119 13.96 10.08 2.41
C GLU A 119 14.77 8.77 2.32
N SER A 120 14.19 7.67 2.74
CA SER A 120 14.84 6.37 2.72
C SER A 120 13.86 5.21 2.71
N ARG A 121 14.37 4.05 2.32
CA ARG A 121 13.62 2.79 2.33
C ARG A 121 14.50 1.65 2.81
N TYR A 122 13.86 0.67 3.40
CA TYR A 122 14.46 -0.61 3.75
C TYR A 122 13.72 -1.73 3.06
N ILE A 123 14.44 -2.60 2.37
CA ILE A 123 13.87 -3.78 1.69
C ILE A 123 14.56 -5.01 2.26
N THR A 124 13.77 -5.96 2.74
CA THR A 124 14.31 -7.24 3.23
C THR A 124 14.86 -8.07 2.07
N LYS A 125 15.73 -9.01 2.39
CA LYS A 125 15.98 -10.13 1.47
C LYS A 125 14.67 -10.90 1.25
N VAL A 126 14.62 -11.63 0.14
CA VAL A 126 13.53 -12.57 -0.12
C VAL A 126 13.56 -13.65 0.96
N VAL A 127 12.41 -13.86 1.59
CA VAL A 127 12.20 -14.96 2.53
C VAL A 127 11.51 -16.08 1.77
N THR A 128 12.05 -17.28 1.88
CA THR A 128 11.47 -18.51 1.31
C THR A 128 10.90 -19.33 2.46
N LEU A 129 9.64 -19.70 2.36
CA LEU A 129 9.01 -20.63 3.31
C LEU A 129 9.53 -22.05 3.06
N ASN A 130 9.52 -22.86 4.11
CA ASN A 130 9.97 -24.25 4.03
C ASN A 130 9.20 -25.04 2.96
N ASP A 131 9.81 -26.11 2.45
CA ASP A 131 9.17 -26.97 1.46
C ASP A 131 7.89 -27.59 2.04
N GLY A 132 6.83 -27.60 1.20
CA GLY A 132 5.50 -28.03 1.59
C GLY A 132 4.69 -26.98 2.37
N PHE A 133 5.23 -25.78 2.61
CA PHE A 133 4.55 -24.68 3.26
C PHE A 133 4.23 -23.57 2.25
N GLU A 134 2.95 -23.26 2.12
CA GLU A 134 2.45 -22.03 1.50
C GLU A 134 1.69 -21.23 2.55
N ALA A 135 1.87 -19.92 2.54
CA ALA A 135 1.13 -19.05 3.44
C ALA A 135 -0.05 -18.40 2.71
N SER A 136 -1.14 -18.23 3.45
CA SER A 136 -2.36 -17.58 2.96
C SER A 136 -2.40 -16.08 3.27
N ASP A 137 -1.71 -15.63 4.31
CA ASP A 137 -1.68 -14.22 4.73
C ASP A 137 -0.33 -13.81 5.30
N LEU A 138 -0.08 -12.49 5.31
CA LEU A 138 1.13 -11.90 5.89
C LEU A 138 0.77 -10.76 6.84
N VAL A 139 1.27 -10.86 8.03
CA VAL A 139 1.18 -9.80 9.05
C VAL A 139 2.58 -9.30 9.38
N THR A 140 2.73 -8.00 9.43
CA THR A 140 4.01 -7.34 9.79
C THR A 140 3.83 -6.51 11.05
N TYR A 141 4.72 -6.69 12.01
CA TYR A 141 4.82 -5.86 13.21
C TYR A 141 6.10 -5.05 13.16
N LEU A 142 6.00 -3.78 13.45
CA LEU A 142 7.14 -2.86 13.56
C LEU A 142 7.11 -2.17 14.92
N LYS A 143 8.27 -2.07 15.57
CA LYS A 143 8.49 -1.14 16.70
C LYS A 143 9.03 0.17 16.15
N ILE A 144 8.20 1.20 16.15
CA ILE A 144 8.46 2.47 15.47
C ILE A 144 8.60 3.60 16.50
N ASN A 145 9.65 4.40 16.34
CA ASN A 145 9.72 5.76 16.87
C ASN A 145 9.30 6.69 15.75
N ARG A 146 8.18 7.38 15.93
CA ARG A 146 7.56 8.24 14.92
C ARG A 146 7.41 9.66 15.47
N PRO A 147 8.36 10.57 15.26
CA PRO A 147 8.20 11.98 15.58
C PRO A 147 7.03 12.60 14.79
N PRO A 148 6.35 13.63 15.33
CA PRO A 148 5.34 14.37 14.58
C PRO A 148 5.90 14.89 13.25
N GLY A 149 5.09 14.81 12.18
CA GLY A 149 5.52 15.17 10.83
C GLY A 149 6.30 14.08 10.09
N THR A 150 6.34 12.87 10.63
CA THR A 150 6.89 11.69 9.94
C THR A 150 5.85 10.60 9.76
N SER A 151 6.04 9.72 8.79
CA SER A 151 5.21 8.54 8.56
C SER A 151 6.06 7.34 8.14
N VAL A 152 5.53 6.15 8.37
CA VAL A 152 6.14 4.89 7.94
C VAL A 152 5.10 4.12 7.14
N LYS A 153 5.43 3.75 5.90
CA LYS A 153 4.59 2.90 5.06
C LYS A 153 5.25 1.54 4.90
N VAL A 154 4.42 0.51 4.90
CA VAL A 154 4.88 -0.88 4.75
C VAL A 154 4.26 -1.49 3.51
N TYR A 155 5.06 -2.24 2.78
CA TYR A 155 4.65 -2.95 1.57
C TYR A 155 5.13 -4.39 1.64
N CYS A 156 4.42 -5.29 1.00
CA CYS A 156 4.86 -6.65 0.77
C CYS A 156 4.94 -6.99 -0.72
N LYS A 157 5.88 -7.84 -1.08
CA LYS A 157 5.99 -8.46 -2.39
C LYS A 157 5.86 -9.97 -2.19
N LEU A 158 5.00 -10.61 -2.95
CA LEU A 158 4.63 -12.02 -2.76
C LEU A 158 4.79 -12.77 -4.09
N LEU A 159 5.19 -14.03 -4.01
CA LEU A 159 5.24 -14.94 -5.14
C LEU A 159 4.80 -16.34 -4.72
N ASN A 160 3.89 -16.92 -5.47
CA ASN A 160 3.45 -18.31 -5.32
C ASN A 160 4.49 -19.29 -5.88
N GLU A 161 4.57 -20.49 -5.33
CA GLU A 161 5.51 -21.53 -5.76
C GLU A 161 5.31 -21.93 -7.24
N ASN A 162 4.07 -21.93 -7.70
CA ASN A 162 3.68 -22.34 -9.05
C ASN A 162 3.75 -21.18 -10.07
N ASP A 163 4.07 -19.96 -9.62
CA ASP A 163 4.25 -18.84 -10.52
C ASP A 163 5.66 -18.85 -11.10
N THR A 164 5.75 -18.94 -12.42
CA THR A 164 7.01 -19.03 -13.15
C THR A 164 7.70 -17.69 -13.40
N ASP A 165 7.02 -16.57 -13.03
CA ASP A 165 7.62 -15.25 -13.16
C ASP A 165 8.75 -15.08 -12.13
N ALA A 166 9.71 -14.23 -12.44
CA ALA A 166 10.75 -13.90 -11.48
C ALA A 166 10.16 -13.09 -10.32
N PHE A 167 10.67 -13.33 -9.09
CA PHE A 167 10.24 -12.57 -7.91
C PHE A 167 10.41 -11.06 -8.09
N ASP A 168 11.45 -10.65 -8.81
CA ASP A 168 11.76 -9.25 -9.07
C ASP A 168 10.75 -8.57 -10.02
N ASP A 169 10.06 -9.33 -10.85
CA ASP A 169 9.02 -8.83 -11.75
C ASP A 169 7.70 -8.54 -11.02
N LYS A 170 7.54 -9.02 -9.79
CA LYS A 170 6.35 -8.74 -8.97
C LYS A 170 6.38 -7.34 -8.36
N PHE A 171 5.18 -6.77 -8.18
CA PHE A 171 5.02 -5.45 -7.58
C PHE A 171 4.93 -5.51 -6.05
N TYR A 172 5.35 -4.43 -5.41
CA TYR A 172 5.09 -4.22 -3.99
C TYR A 172 3.66 -3.77 -3.77
N THR A 173 2.91 -4.51 -2.96
CA THR A 173 1.56 -4.20 -2.52
C THR A 173 1.62 -3.44 -1.19
N PRO A 174 0.96 -2.28 -1.06
CA PRO A 174 0.91 -1.57 0.22
C PRO A 174 0.15 -2.40 1.26
N MET A 175 0.65 -2.40 2.49
CA MET A 175 -0.01 -3.00 3.65
C MET A 175 -0.76 -1.93 4.45
N ASN A 176 -1.92 -2.28 4.97
CA ASN A 176 -2.72 -1.38 5.79
C ASN A 176 -2.27 -1.42 7.26
N LEU A 177 -2.11 -0.24 7.85
CA LEU A 177 -1.96 -0.12 9.30
C LEU A 177 -3.27 -0.50 9.99
N VAL A 178 -3.19 -1.36 11.00
CA VAL A 178 -4.33 -1.68 11.87
C VAL A 178 -4.42 -0.63 12.98
N GLY A 179 -5.50 0.13 12.98
CA GLY A 179 -5.69 1.26 13.89
C GLY A 179 -5.20 2.59 13.30
N THR A 180 -4.73 3.47 14.15
CA THR A 180 -4.27 4.82 13.78
C THR A 180 -2.78 4.98 14.00
N GLU A 181 -2.16 5.83 13.20
CA GLU A 181 -0.77 6.23 13.40
C GLU A 181 -0.55 6.82 14.80
N THR A 182 0.47 6.32 15.50
CA THR A 182 0.82 6.81 16.83
C THR A 182 2.14 7.55 16.78
N PHE A 183 2.13 8.82 17.24
CA PHE A 183 3.35 9.61 17.33
C PHE A 183 4.07 9.39 18.65
N THR A 184 5.38 9.55 18.62
CA THR A 184 6.26 9.50 19.79
C THR A 184 6.95 10.86 19.97
N LEU A 185 6.95 11.37 21.19
CA LEU A 185 7.60 12.65 21.51
C LEU A 185 9.03 12.48 22.03
N ASN A 186 9.33 11.28 22.53
CA ASN A 186 10.64 10.95 23.04
C ASN A 186 11.43 10.11 22.01
N GLN A 187 12.70 10.45 21.80
CA GLN A 187 13.58 9.74 20.85
C GLN A 187 13.82 8.26 21.19
N ASN A 188 13.61 7.86 22.42
CA ASN A 188 13.80 6.49 22.91
C ASN A 188 12.48 5.73 23.08
N GLU A 189 11.34 6.36 22.79
CA GLU A 189 10.03 5.74 22.83
C GLU A 189 9.77 5.02 21.50
N TYR A 190 9.39 3.75 21.58
CA TYR A 190 8.99 2.96 20.42
C TYR A 190 7.61 2.34 20.68
N LYS A 191 6.72 2.48 19.74
CA LYS A 191 5.39 1.85 19.76
C LYS A 191 5.32 0.74 18.74
N GLU A 192 4.63 -0.34 19.08
CA GLU A 192 4.41 -1.44 18.17
C GLU A 192 3.18 -1.14 17.32
N GLU A 193 3.33 -1.25 16.03
CA GLU A 193 2.29 -1.09 15.04
C GLU A 193 2.17 -2.36 14.20
N LYS A 194 0.94 -2.74 13.87
CA LYS A 194 0.60 -3.93 13.08
C LYS A 194 0.15 -3.50 11.69
N PHE A 195 0.71 -4.15 10.67
CA PHE A 195 0.34 -3.97 9.27
C PHE A 195 -0.16 -5.28 8.69
N VAL A 196 -1.21 -5.22 7.87
CA VAL A 196 -1.85 -6.38 7.25
C VAL A 196 -1.96 -6.18 5.74
N VAL A 197 -1.97 -7.26 5.00
CA VAL A 197 -2.26 -7.21 3.56
C VAL A 197 -3.72 -6.77 3.38
N PRO A 198 -4.02 -5.81 2.46
CA PRO A 198 -5.38 -5.35 2.24
C PRO A 198 -6.33 -6.47 1.83
N SER A 199 -7.58 -6.42 2.30
CA SER A 199 -8.63 -7.37 1.89
C SER A 199 -8.93 -7.32 0.39
N THR A 200 -8.66 -6.19 -0.26
CA THR A 200 -8.83 -6.00 -1.72
C THR A 200 -7.94 -6.90 -2.59
N VAL A 201 -6.83 -7.39 -2.04
CA VAL A 201 -5.93 -8.35 -2.71
C VAL A 201 -6.03 -9.74 -2.09
N LYS A 202 -7.13 -10.04 -1.42
CA LYS A 202 -7.40 -11.34 -0.84
C LYS A 202 -8.65 -11.95 -1.45
N THR A 203 -8.63 -13.25 -1.65
CA THR A 203 -9.81 -14.03 -2.03
C THR A 203 -10.20 -14.91 -0.87
N GLY A 204 -11.47 -15.18 -0.73
CA GLY A 204 -11.98 -16.08 0.29
C GLY A 204 -13.46 -16.29 0.11
N GLY A 205 -13.95 -17.41 0.63
CA GLY A 205 -15.36 -17.67 0.75
C GLY A 205 -15.99 -16.77 1.82
N SER A 206 -17.29 -16.82 1.92
CA SER A 206 -18.02 -16.22 3.04
C SER A 206 -19.01 -17.23 3.60
N GLU A 207 -19.13 -17.24 4.91
CA GLU A 207 -20.09 -18.08 5.62
C GLU A 207 -21.30 -17.22 5.99
N LEU A 208 -22.50 -17.66 5.61
CA LEU A 208 -23.74 -17.03 6.05
C LEU A 208 -23.92 -17.29 7.55
N LEU A 209 -24.01 -16.23 8.32
CA LEU A 209 -24.27 -16.32 9.75
C LEU A 209 -25.76 -16.43 10.05
N ALA A 210 -26.09 -16.88 11.25
CA ALA A 210 -27.47 -16.97 11.71
C ALA A 210 -28.09 -15.58 11.86
N GLY A 211 -29.38 -15.45 11.52
CA GLY A 211 -30.15 -14.23 11.72
C GLY A 211 -29.91 -13.17 10.65
N THR A 212 -30.35 -11.96 10.93
CA THR A 212 -30.22 -10.79 10.04
C THR A 212 -29.74 -9.59 10.83
N VAL A 213 -29.26 -8.57 10.13
CA VAL A 213 -28.73 -7.36 10.76
C VAL A 213 -29.38 -6.08 10.22
N ALA A 214 -29.38 -5.05 11.08
CA ALA A 214 -29.64 -3.67 10.72
C ALA A 214 -28.32 -2.88 10.80
N ILE A 215 -28.09 -2.03 9.80
CA ILE A 215 -26.91 -1.18 9.63
C ILE A 215 -27.29 0.28 9.42
N SER A 216 -26.39 1.18 9.72
CA SER A 216 -26.60 2.63 9.61
C SER A 216 -25.39 3.29 8.94
N ASN A 217 -25.66 4.42 8.25
CA ASN A 217 -24.62 5.26 7.66
C ASN A 217 -24.08 6.33 8.64
N THR A 218 -24.69 6.46 9.81
CA THR A 218 -24.31 7.44 10.86
C THR A 218 -23.78 6.77 12.13
N SER A 219 -23.86 5.44 12.22
CA SER A 219 -23.43 4.67 13.39
C SER A 219 -22.62 3.47 12.99
N THR A 220 -21.60 3.16 13.76
CA THR A 220 -20.81 1.94 13.64
C THR A 220 -21.49 0.72 14.28
N THR A 221 -22.62 0.90 14.94
CA THR A 221 -23.36 -0.19 15.58
C THR A 221 -24.10 -1.02 14.54
N VAL A 222 -23.93 -2.33 14.63
CA VAL A 222 -24.68 -3.34 13.87
C VAL A 222 -25.59 -4.06 14.86
N THR A 223 -26.89 -3.99 14.60
CA THR A 223 -27.90 -4.64 15.43
C THR A 223 -28.40 -5.91 14.77
N GLY A 224 -28.30 -7.03 15.46
CA GLY A 224 -28.70 -8.33 14.99
C GLY A 224 -30.11 -8.73 15.48
N THR A 225 -30.79 -9.50 14.67
CA THR A 225 -32.04 -10.21 15.02
C THR A 225 -31.79 -11.71 14.84
N SER A 226 -31.93 -12.47 15.92
CA SER A 226 -31.65 -13.92 15.95
C SER A 226 -30.20 -14.27 15.56
N THR A 227 -29.28 -13.36 15.78
CA THR A 227 -27.85 -13.56 15.54
C THR A 227 -27.14 -14.17 16.76
N ARG A 228 -25.92 -14.72 16.54
CA ARG A 228 -25.08 -15.34 17.59
C ARG A 228 -23.66 -14.78 17.52
N PHE A 229 -23.52 -13.46 17.58
CA PHE A 229 -22.24 -12.79 17.34
C PHE A 229 -21.09 -13.24 18.24
N ILE A 230 -21.37 -13.57 19.52
CA ILE A 230 -20.34 -14.05 20.45
C ILE A 230 -19.79 -15.43 20.04
N GLU A 231 -20.66 -16.28 19.46
CA GLU A 231 -20.28 -17.64 19.05
C GLU A 231 -19.65 -17.66 17.66
N ASP A 232 -20.19 -16.82 16.75
CA ASP A 232 -19.88 -16.88 15.33
C ASP A 232 -18.72 -15.95 14.92
N LEU A 233 -18.40 -14.90 15.72
CA LEU A 233 -17.45 -13.84 15.36
C LEU A 233 -16.42 -13.57 16.46
N LYS A 234 -15.29 -13.03 16.04
CA LYS A 234 -14.25 -12.48 16.92
C LYS A 234 -13.96 -11.02 16.54
N ILE A 235 -13.44 -10.25 17.50
CA ILE A 235 -12.93 -8.90 17.22
C ILE A 235 -11.79 -9.02 16.19
N GLY A 236 -11.89 -8.22 15.12
CA GLY A 236 -10.98 -8.27 14.00
C GLY A 236 -11.46 -9.12 12.82
N ASP A 237 -12.52 -9.91 12.97
CA ASP A 237 -13.15 -10.59 11.84
C ASP A 237 -13.75 -9.57 10.87
N THR A 238 -13.79 -9.92 9.61
CA THR A 238 -14.51 -9.12 8.59
C THR A 238 -15.90 -9.71 8.39
N ILE A 239 -16.92 -8.85 8.47
CA ILE A 239 -18.28 -9.18 8.09
C ILE A 239 -18.65 -8.51 6.78
N ALA A 240 -19.45 -9.20 5.95
CA ALA A 240 -20.05 -8.68 4.74
C ALA A 240 -21.58 -8.65 4.90
N VAL A 241 -22.22 -7.53 4.57
CA VAL A 241 -23.64 -7.33 4.83
C VAL A 241 -24.42 -7.10 3.53
N GLY A 242 -25.57 -7.76 3.43
CA GLY A 242 -26.53 -7.63 2.35
C GLY A 242 -26.07 -8.23 1.03
N THR A 243 -26.85 -8.01 -0.02
CA THR A 243 -26.57 -8.52 -1.38
C THR A 243 -25.34 -7.85 -2.01
N ALA A 244 -25.07 -6.61 -1.66
CA ALA A 244 -23.88 -5.87 -2.10
C ALA A 244 -22.58 -6.34 -1.42
N ARG A 245 -22.68 -7.21 -0.40
CA ARG A 245 -21.52 -7.72 0.34
C ARG A 245 -20.58 -6.61 0.84
N THR A 246 -21.16 -5.53 1.38
CA THR A 246 -20.35 -4.43 1.92
C THR A 246 -19.61 -4.90 3.16
N GLU A 247 -18.29 -4.88 3.09
CA GLU A 247 -17.41 -5.41 4.14
C GLU A 247 -17.07 -4.36 5.20
N ARG A 248 -17.01 -4.82 6.47
CA ARG A 248 -16.53 -4.04 7.63
C ARG A 248 -15.84 -4.97 8.63
N VAL A 249 -14.82 -4.42 9.29
CA VAL A 249 -14.11 -5.12 10.36
C VAL A 249 -14.84 -4.94 11.68
N VAL A 250 -15.00 -6.03 12.42
CA VAL A 250 -15.61 -6.04 13.76
C VAL A 250 -14.66 -5.39 14.77
N ALA A 251 -15.09 -4.28 15.35
CA ALA A 251 -14.33 -3.53 16.35
C ALA A 251 -14.62 -4.03 17.77
N THR A 252 -15.89 -4.29 18.11
CA THR A 252 -16.30 -4.84 19.41
C THR A 252 -17.52 -5.75 19.26
N ILE A 253 -17.68 -6.70 20.17
CA ILE A 253 -18.88 -7.54 20.28
C ILE A 253 -19.44 -7.34 21.69
N ALA A 254 -20.61 -6.71 21.79
CA ALA A 254 -21.25 -6.47 23.09
C ALA A 254 -22.07 -7.67 23.57
N ASN A 255 -22.81 -8.32 22.66
CA ASN A 255 -23.60 -9.51 22.91
C ASN A 255 -23.98 -10.20 21.58
N ASN A 256 -24.83 -11.23 21.64
CA ASN A 256 -25.24 -11.98 20.44
C ASN A 256 -26.01 -11.16 19.40
N THR A 257 -26.54 -10.00 19.77
CA THR A 257 -27.35 -9.17 18.89
C THR A 257 -26.81 -7.74 18.72
N SER A 258 -25.63 -7.44 19.25
CA SER A 258 -25.02 -6.12 19.11
C SER A 258 -23.50 -6.21 18.99
N LEU A 259 -22.98 -5.62 17.95
CA LEU A 259 -21.54 -5.42 17.74
C LEU A 259 -21.29 -4.02 17.15
N THR A 260 -20.03 -3.57 17.16
CA THR A 260 -19.60 -2.38 16.43
C THR A 260 -18.57 -2.76 15.41
N VAL A 261 -18.53 -1.99 14.33
CA VAL A 261 -17.53 -2.08 13.26
C VAL A 261 -16.62 -0.85 13.26
N GLU A 262 -15.43 -0.94 12.67
CA GLU A 262 -14.43 0.15 12.67
C GLU A 262 -14.93 1.43 11.97
N SER A 263 -15.78 1.29 10.97
CA SER A 263 -16.38 2.43 10.25
C SER A 263 -17.85 2.15 9.89
N ALA A 264 -18.68 3.19 9.90
CA ALA A 264 -20.10 3.08 9.54
C ALA A 264 -20.28 2.57 8.10
N PHE A 265 -21.40 1.95 7.83
CA PHE A 265 -21.81 1.60 6.47
C PHE A 265 -22.20 2.86 5.68
N SER A 266 -22.17 2.77 4.37
CA SER A 266 -22.57 3.90 3.52
C SER A 266 -24.10 4.03 3.37
N THR A 267 -24.87 3.03 3.84
CA THR A 267 -26.33 2.94 3.68
C THR A 267 -27.00 2.57 4.99
N VAL A 268 -28.28 2.88 5.08
CA VAL A 268 -29.18 2.39 6.13
C VAL A 268 -29.98 1.23 5.60
N ALA A 269 -29.95 0.08 6.25
CA ALA A 269 -30.72 -1.08 5.86
C ALA A 269 -31.05 -1.96 7.09
N SER A 270 -32.13 -2.72 7.01
CA SER A 270 -32.53 -3.69 8.03
C SER A 270 -32.90 -5.04 7.40
N GLY A 271 -32.88 -6.09 8.20
CA GLY A 271 -33.18 -7.44 7.74
C GLY A 271 -32.19 -7.97 6.70
N GLN A 272 -30.95 -7.51 6.74
CA GLN A 272 -29.91 -7.90 5.81
C GLN A 272 -29.21 -9.17 6.29
N ASP A 273 -28.90 -10.07 5.36
CA ASP A 273 -28.02 -11.19 5.61
C ASP A 273 -26.64 -10.69 6.02
N VAL A 274 -26.03 -11.37 6.98
CA VAL A 274 -24.67 -11.11 7.43
C VAL A 274 -23.80 -12.34 7.19
N PHE A 275 -22.62 -12.13 6.67
CA PHE A 275 -21.66 -13.18 6.34
C PHE A 275 -20.36 -12.90 7.08
N ARG A 276 -19.75 -13.97 7.64
CA ARG A 276 -18.34 -13.90 8.01
C ARG A 276 -17.52 -14.13 6.76
N VAL A 277 -16.60 -13.22 6.46
CA VAL A 277 -15.62 -13.39 5.39
C VAL A 277 -14.59 -14.40 5.89
N LEU A 278 -14.60 -15.60 5.28
CA LEU A 278 -13.69 -16.69 5.60
C LEU A 278 -12.44 -16.58 4.75
N ASN A 279 -11.29 -16.87 5.36
CA ASN A 279 -10.01 -17.07 4.70
C ASN A 279 -9.62 -15.95 3.72
N ASN A 280 -9.02 -14.97 4.25
CA ASN A 280 -8.36 -13.93 3.50
C ASN A 280 -7.05 -14.45 2.89
N THR A 281 -7.13 -15.42 1.98
CA THR A 281 -5.96 -15.88 1.25
C THR A 281 -5.56 -14.80 0.25
N VAL A 282 -4.33 -14.36 0.34
CA VAL A 282 -3.75 -13.42 -0.63
C VAL A 282 -3.83 -14.03 -2.02
N ALA A 283 -4.31 -13.26 -2.98
CA ALA A 283 -4.38 -13.66 -4.37
C ALA A 283 -3.91 -12.53 -5.28
N TYR A 284 -3.30 -12.90 -6.39
CA TYR A 284 -2.92 -11.96 -7.43
C TYR A 284 -3.07 -12.61 -8.81
N THR A 285 -3.28 -11.77 -9.82
CA THR A 285 -3.37 -12.20 -11.22
C THR A 285 -2.19 -11.63 -12.00
N THR A 286 -1.53 -12.49 -12.74
CA THR A 286 -0.42 -12.11 -13.64
C THR A 286 -0.95 -11.41 -14.89
N PRO A 287 -0.14 -10.65 -15.62
CA PRO A 287 -0.56 -9.97 -16.85
C PRO A 287 -1.10 -10.92 -17.92
N ASP A 288 -0.69 -12.18 -17.92
CA ASP A 288 -1.18 -13.23 -18.83
C ASP A 288 -2.48 -13.91 -18.34
N GLY A 289 -3.07 -13.42 -17.23
CA GLY A 289 -4.38 -13.83 -16.74
C GLY A 289 -4.37 -15.05 -15.79
N ARG A 290 -3.19 -15.60 -15.41
CA ARG A 290 -3.12 -16.66 -14.40
C ARG A 290 -3.36 -16.08 -13.01
N THR A 291 -4.19 -16.73 -12.20
CA THR A 291 -4.47 -16.33 -10.83
C THR A 291 -3.84 -17.33 -9.85
N PHE A 292 -3.12 -16.81 -8.89
CA PHE A 292 -2.47 -17.56 -7.82
C PHE A 292 -3.04 -17.17 -6.46
N GLN A 293 -3.15 -18.15 -5.57
CA GLN A 293 -3.58 -17.97 -4.19
C GLN A 293 -2.46 -18.43 -3.25
N GLY A 294 -2.24 -17.67 -2.18
CA GLY A 294 -1.13 -17.92 -1.28
C GLY A 294 0.24 -17.59 -1.88
N TYR A 295 1.28 -17.80 -1.10
CA TYR A 295 2.65 -17.50 -1.51
C TYR A 295 3.68 -18.38 -0.80
N LYS A 296 4.81 -18.60 -1.48
CA LYS A 296 6.00 -19.30 -0.98
C LYS A 296 7.12 -18.32 -0.66
N TYR A 297 7.21 -17.24 -1.43
CA TYR A 297 8.28 -16.25 -1.33
C TYR A 297 7.69 -14.89 -1.00
N PHE A 298 8.37 -14.14 -0.13
CA PHE A 298 7.96 -12.78 0.18
C PHE A 298 9.15 -11.87 0.51
N ALA A 299 8.95 -10.58 0.35
CA ALA A 299 9.81 -9.52 0.88
C ALA A 299 8.95 -8.39 1.45
N ILE A 300 9.49 -7.70 2.45
CA ILE A 300 8.86 -6.54 3.08
C ILE A 300 9.68 -5.30 2.72
N LYS A 301 8.99 -4.24 2.32
CA LYS A 301 9.56 -2.92 2.10
C LYS A 301 8.98 -1.96 3.14
N ILE A 302 9.86 -1.21 3.81
CA ILE A 302 9.52 -0.14 4.74
C ILE A 302 10.00 1.17 4.12
N VAL A 303 9.11 2.13 4.02
CA VAL A 303 9.40 3.47 3.50
C VAL A 303 9.29 4.48 4.63
N PHE A 304 10.32 5.29 4.78
CA PHE A 304 10.41 6.33 5.79
C PHE A 304 10.12 7.68 5.15
N LEU A 305 9.11 8.37 5.66
CA LEU A 305 8.64 9.64 5.14
C LEU A 305 8.79 10.74 6.19
N SER A 306 9.22 11.92 5.77
CA SER A 306 9.31 13.08 6.64
C SER A 306 8.97 14.37 5.89
N SER A 307 8.22 15.25 6.55
CA SER A 307 7.97 16.62 6.08
C SER A 307 9.15 17.56 6.39
N ASN A 308 10.11 17.09 7.20
CA ASN A 308 11.27 17.86 7.60
C ASN A 308 12.51 16.94 7.67
N PRO A 309 13.58 17.21 6.90
CA PRO A 309 14.78 16.36 6.87
C PRO A 309 15.51 16.27 8.22
N SER A 310 15.19 17.16 9.18
CA SER A 310 15.73 17.09 10.53
C SER A 310 15.07 16.03 11.43
N TYR A 311 13.93 15.49 11.01
CA TYR A 311 13.20 14.44 11.74
C TYR A 311 13.10 13.18 10.87
N ALA A 312 13.60 12.07 11.38
CA ALA A 312 13.48 10.78 10.73
C ALA A 312 12.74 9.80 11.64
N PRO A 313 11.76 9.07 11.13
CA PRO A 313 11.19 7.94 11.86
C PRO A 313 12.24 6.84 11.97
N LYS A 314 12.17 6.05 13.03
CA LYS A 314 13.12 4.96 13.29
C LYS A 314 12.35 3.67 13.53
N VAL A 315 12.86 2.56 13.00
CA VAL A 315 12.35 1.22 13.27
C VAL A 315 13.42 0.47 14.07
N LYS A 316 13.02 -0.10 15.20
CA LYS A 316 13.88 -0.88 16.08
C LYS A 316 13.74 -2.38 15.88
N ASP A 317 12.54 -2.82 15.49
CA ASP A 317 12.20 -4.24 15.35
C ASP A 317 11.24 -4.42 14.17
N LEU A 318 11.46 -5.50 13.41
CA LEU A 318 10.63 -5.93 12.30
C LEU A 318 10.33 -7.43 12.46
N ARG A 319 9.05 -7.77 12.50
CA ARG A 319 8.59 -9.16 12.50
C ARG A 319 7.56 -9.37 11.41
N GLY A 320 7.86 -10.25 10.46
CA GLY A 320 6.90 -10.76 9.48
C GLY A 320 6.37 -12.12 9.94
N ILE A 321 5.06 -12.29 9.96
CA ILE A 321 4.39 -13.54 10.31
C ILE A 321 3.61 -14.01 9.10
N ALA A 322 4.08 -15.08 8.48
CA ALA A 322 3.37 -15.80 7.44
C ALA A 322 2.32 -16.71 8.10
N LEU A 323 1.07 -16.59 7.70
CA LEU A 323 -0.05 -17.35 8.23
C LEU A 323 -0.52 -18.34 7.16
N ALA A 324 -0.70 -19.61 7.54
CA ALA A 324 -1.21 -20.66 6.68
C ALA A 324 -2.73 -20.84 6.83
#